data_deca963bf4dd0c6e761d1380945eddae
#
_entry.id   deca963bf4dd0c6e761d1380945eddae
#
_cell.length_a   1.000
_cell.length_b   1.000
_cell.length_c   1.000
_cell.angle_alpha   90.00
_cell.angle_beta   90.00
_cell.angle_gamma   90.00
#
_symmetry.space_group_name_H-M   'P 1'
#
loop_
_entity.id
_entity.type
_entity.pdbx_description
1 polymer ?
#
loop_
_entity_poly.entity_id
_entity_poly.type
_entity_poly.pdbx_seq_one_letter_code
_entity_poly.pdbx_strand_id
1 'polypeptide(L)'
;MKKGDLRRQAILDTAEALFFERGYEETSVQDILDAMGLSKGGFYHHFESKMAVLEAVSARRAERKFTQAARELRASSLGALEKLNRLFALVNIFEREQPEFVQMVLNVCFRGGDAALLRAIREVTLTQLGPVMDEIVVQGVREGTFYTRQIGGVGRLLLMLAHDIEDEAAR
;
A
#
# COMPACT_ATOMS: atom_id res chain seq x y z
N MET A 1 2.10 -23.03 -4.19
CA MET A 1 2.34 -21.87 -5.07
C MET A 1 2.63 -22.40 -6.47
N LYS A 2 1.93 -21.91 -7.49
CA LYS A 2 2.16 -22.33 -8.89
C LYS A 2 3.48 -21.73 -9.39
N LYS A 3 4.16 -22.41 -10.35
CA LYS A 3 5.44 -21.94 -10.93
C LYS A 3 5.37 -20.51 -11.49
N GLY A 4 4.20 -20.12 -12.02
CA GLY A 4 3.95 -18.76 -12.49
C GLY A 4 3.96 -17.71 -11.38
N ASP A 5 3.38 -18.03 -10.21
CA ASP A 5 3.34 -17.14 -9.05
C ASP A 5 4.75 -16.87 -8.50
N LEU A 6 5.60 -17.91 -8.45
CA LEU A 6 7.00 -17.77 -8.04
C LEU A 6 7.77 -16.84 -8.98
N ARG A 7 7.54 -16.98 -10.29
CA ARG A 7 8.22 -16.13 -11.27
C ARG A 7 7.75 -14.68 -11.19
N ARG A 8 6.45 -14.47 -11.00
CA ARG A 8 5.89 -13.14 -10.81
C ARG A 8 6.49 -12.47 -9.56
N GLN A 9 6.63 -13.19 -8.44
CA GLN A 9 7.28 -12.68 -7.23
C GLN A 9 8.75 -12.34 -7.48
N ALA A 10 9.50 -13.20 -8.18
CA ALA A 10 10.89 -12.92 -8.50
C ALA A 10 11.06 -11.66 -9.37
N ILE A 11 10.16 -11.40 -10.33
CA ILE A 11 10.15 -10.14 -11.10
C ILE A 11 9.96 -8.94 -10.16
N LEU A 12 9.00 -9.01 -9.25
CA LEU A 12 8.74 -7.93 -8.29
C LEU A 12 9.93 -7.70 -7.36
N ASP A 13 10.59 -8.75 -6.87
CA ASP A 13 11.76 -8.64 -5.98
C ASP A 13 12.94 -7.97 -6.70
N THR A 14 13.20 -8.38 -7.94
CA THR A 14 14.27 -7.79 -8.77
C THR A 14 13.97 -6.34 -9.12
N ALA A 15 12.75 -6.05 -9.55
CA ALA A 15 12.35 -4.69 -9.90
C ALA A 15 12.38 -3.75 -8.67
N GLU A 16 11.89 -4.22 -7.52
CA GLU A 16 11.94 -3.48 -6.26
C GLU A 16 13.38 -3.09 -5.92
N ALA A 17 14.33 -4.05 -6.00
CA ALA A 17 15.74 -3.78 -5.75
C ALA A 17 16.33 -2.74 -6.72
N LEU A 18 16.06 -2.87 -8.02
CA LEU A 18 16.54 -1.93 -9.04
C LEU A 18 15.94 -0.53 -8.88
N PHE A 19 14.66 -0.43 -8.55
CA PHE A 19 14.01 0.85 -8.28
C PHE A 19 14.59 1.57 -7.08
N PHE A 20 15.01 0.82 -6.05
CA PHE A 20 15.70 1.40 -4.89
C PHE A 20 17.14 1.79 -5.19
N GLU A 21 17.86 0.99 -5.97
CA GLU A 21 19.28 1.22 -6.28
C GLU A 21 19.48 2.40 -7.25
N ARG A 22 18.66 2.48 -8.29
CA ARG A 22 18.86 3.38 -9.44
C ARG A 22 17.73 4.38 -9.65
N GLY A 23 16.60 4.19 -8.97
CA GLY A 23 15.37 4.94 -9.22
C GLY A 23 14.49 4.33 -10.31
N TYR A 24 13.23 4.72 -10.32
CA TYR A 24 12.24 4.21 -11.30
C TYR A 24 12.58 4.64 -12.73
N GLU A 25 12.91 5.91 -12.94
CA GLU A 25 13.15 6.47 -14.29
C GLU A 25 14.35 5.79 -14.95
N GLU A 26 15.44 5.61 -14.21
CA GLU A 26 16.71 5.04 -14.70
C GLU A 26 16.66 3.51 -14.81
N THR A 27 15.59 2.85 -14.38
CA THR A 27 15.40 1.41 -14.52
C THR A 27 14.52 1.10 -15.73
N SER A 28 15.01 0.34 -16.68
CA SER A 28 14.24 -0.14 -17.82
C SER A 28 13.71 -1.56 -17.61
N VAL A 29 12.73 -1.97 -18.42
CA VAL A 29 12.30 -3.39 -18.47
C VAL A 29 13.47 -4.29 -18.85
N GLN A 30 14.39 -3.83 -19.73
CA GLN A 30 15.57 -4.61 -20.14
C GLN A 30 16.50 -4.88 -18.95
N ASP A 31 16.70 -3.90 -18.05
CA ASP A 31 17.52 -4.10 -16.84
C ASP A 31 16.95 -5.21 -15.95
N ILE A 32 15.62 -5.27 -15.81
CA ILE A 32 14.93 -6.34 -15.06
C ILE A 32 15.14 -7.70 -15.73
N LEU A 33 15.02 -7.73 -17.08
CA LEU A 33 15.25 -8.96 -17.87
C LEU A 33 16.66 -9.47 -17.72
N ASP A 34 17.66 -8.59 -17.85
CA ASP A 34 19.08 -8.92 -17.79
C ASP A 34 19.48 -9.41 -16.40
N ALA A 35 18.99 -8.74 -15.34
CA ALA A 35 19.24 -9.16 -13.97
C ALA A 35 18.67 -10.55 -13.64
N MET A 36 17.60 -10.97 -14.35
CA MET A 36 16.95 -12.27 -14.10
C MET A 36 17.31 -13.34 -15.13
N GLY A 37 18.02 -13.01 -16.21
CA GLY A 37 18.18 -13.91 -17.37
C GLY A 37 16.83 -14.29 -18.00
N LEU A 38 15.88 -13.37 -18.05
CA LEU A 38 14.52 -13.63 -18.51
C LEU A 38 14.31 -13.13 -19.95
N SER A 39 13.56 -13.90 -20.75
CA SER A 39 13.14 -13.43 -22.08
C SER A 39 12.03 -12.40 -21.99
N LYS A 40 11.93 -11.51 -23.00
CA LYS A 40 10.84 -10.53 -23.12
C LYS A 40 9.45 -11.19 -22.98
N GLY A 41 9.21 -12.31 -23.66
CA GLY A 41 7.95 -13.05 -23.56
C GLY A 41 7.65 -13.54 -22.14
N GLY A 42 8.69 -13.96 -21.39
CA GLY A 42 8.54 -14.37 -19.99
C GLY A 42 8.16 -13.25 -19.04
N PHE A 43 8.57 -12.02 -19.34
CA PHE A 43 8.15 -10.84 -18.58
C PHE A 43 6.73 -10.40 -18.95
N TYR A 44 6.46 -10.18 -20.25
CA TYR A 44 5.17 -9.67 -20.72
C TYR A 44 4.00 -10.64 -20.49
N HIS A 45 4.28 -11.92 -20.19
CA HIS A 45 3.28 -12.84 -19.67
C HIS A 45 2.76 -12.46 -18.27
N HIS A 46 3.56 -11.74 -17.47
CA HIS A 46 3.23 -11.37 -16.08
C HIS A 46 2.90 -9.90 -15.91
N PHE A 47 3.53 -9.01 -16.67
CA PHE A 47 3.37 -7.57 -16.57
C PHE A 47 3.40 -6.92 -17.95
N GLU A 48 2.44 -6.09 -18.23
CA GLU A 48 2.31 -5.38 -19.52
C GLU A 48 3.25 -4.17 -19.66
N SER A 49 3.76 -3.64 -18.55
CA SER A 49 4.62 -2.45 -18.54
C SER A 49 5.48 -2.35 -17.27
N LYS A 50 6.49 -1.46 -17.30
CA LYS A 50 7.27 -1.07 -16.12
C LYS A 50 6.37 -0.44 -15.04
N MET A 51 5.36 0.33 -15.46
CA MET A 51 4.36 0.91 -14.57
C MET A 51 3.56 -0.16 -13.84
N ALA A 52 3.06 -1.19 -14.53
CA ALA A 52 2.35 -2.31 -13.90
C ALA A 52 3.20 -3.06 -12.88
N VAL A 53 4.53 -3.10 -13.07
CA VAL A 53 5.46 -3.63 -12.05
C VAL A 53 5.54 -2.69 -10.84
N LEU A 54 5.65 -1.38 -11.04
CA LEU A 54 5.69 -0.40 -9.94
C LEU A 54 4.40 -0.43 -9.12
N GLU A 55 3.24 -0.49 -9.77
CA GLU A 55 1.95 -0.65 -9.10
C GLU A 55 1.93 -1.90 -8.22
N ALA A 56 2.35 -3.03 -8.76
CA ALA A 56 2.38 -4.29 -8.03
C ALA A 56 3.41 -4.32 -6.89
N VAL A 57 4.58 -3.70 -7.06
CA VAL A 57 5.58 -3.51 -5.99
C VAL A 57 5.00 -2.63 -4.88
N SER A 58 4.41 -1.49 -5.22
CA SER A 58 3.82 -0.55 -4.27
C SER A 58 2.67 -1.17 -3.48
N ALA A 59 1.75 -1.86 -4.16
CA ALA A 59 0.65 -2.59 -3.53
C ALA A 59 1.17 -3.67 -2.57
N ARG A 60 2.16 -4.48 -2.97
CA ARG A 60 2.78 -5.53 -2.15
C ARG A 60 3.46 -4.95 -0.90
N ARG A 61 4.14 -3.81 -1.02
CA ARG A 61 4.76 -3.13 0.13
C ARG A 61 3.72 -2.62 1.11
N ALA A 62 2.69 -1.95 0.61
CA ALA A 62 1.55 -1.49 1.42
C ALA A 62 0.88 -2.67 2.13
N GLU A 63 0.61 -3.77 1.43
CA GLU A 63 0.01 -4.97 2.00
C GLU A 63 0.83 -5.56 3.15
N ARG A 64 2.15 -5.72 2.97
CA ARG A 64 3.05 -6.22 4.02
C ARG A 64 2.98 -5.34 5.27
N LYS A 65 3.10 -4.03 5.10
CA LYS A 65 3.09 -3.04 6.18
C LYS A 65 1.75 -3.03 6.92
N PHE A 66 0.65 -2.94 6.20
CA PHE A 66 -0.67 -2.87 6.81
C PHE A 66 -1.09 -4.18 7.47
N THR A 67 -0.69 -5.34 6.90
CA THR A 67 -0.90 -6.64 7.55
C THR A 67 -0.16 -6.72 8.89
N GLN A 68 1.07 -6.25 8.95
CA GLN A 68 1.85 -6.20 10.19
C GLN A 68 1.19 -5.25 11.20
N ALA A 69 0.86 -4.02 10.78
CA ALA A 69 0.21 -3.03 11.61
C ALA A 69 -1.15 -3.53 12.17
N ALA A 70 -1.96 -4.16 11.33
CA ALA A 70 -3.22 -4.76 11.75
C ALA A 70 -3.02 -5.82 12.83
N ARG A 71 -2.00 -6.65 12.69
CA ARG A 71 -1.65 -7.70 13.65
C ARG A 71 -1.20 -7.11 14.98
N GLU A 72 -0.36 -6.08 14.95
CA GLU A 72 0.14 -5.38 16.15
C GLU A 72 -0.99 -4.67 16.90
N LEU A 73 -1.88 -3.95 16.19
CA LEU A 73 -3.03 -3.28 16.78
C LEU A 73 -4.01 -4.26 17.45
N ARG A 74 -4.28 -5.41 16.81
CA ARG A 74 -5.14 -6.45 17.39
C ARG A 74 -4.53 -7.08 18.63
N ALA A 75 -3.22 -7.31 18.64
CA ALA A 75 -2.50 -7.90 19.77
C ALA A 75 -2.30 -6.92 20.95
N SER A 76 -2.47 -5.61 20.72
CA SER A 76 -2.25 -4.60 21.75
C SER A 76 -3.40 -4.52 22.75
N SER A 77 -3.09 -4.18 24.02
CA SER A 77 -4.05 -3.88 25.07
C SER A 77 -4.52 -2.43 25.10
N LEU A 78 -4.26 -1.67 24.04
CA LEU A 78 -4.58 -0.25 23.96
C LEU A 78 -6.08 0.00 23.87
N GLY A 79 -6.54 1.12 24.43
CA GLY A 79 -7.90 1.61 24.24
C GLY A 79 -8.18 2.01 22.79
N ALA A 80 -9.47 2.08 22.43
CA ALA A 80 -9.91 2.34 21.07
C ALA A 80 -9.36 3.66 20.50
N LEU A 81 -9.35 4.73 21.27
CA LEU A 81 -8.84 6.04 20.83
C LEU A 81 -7.34 5.98 20.53
N GLU A 82 -6.57 5.29 21.35
CA GLU A 82 -5.13 5.14 21.13
C GLU A 82 -4.83 4.26 19.91
N LYS A 83 -5.58 3.17 19.71
CA LYS A 83 -5.51 2.36 18.50
C LYS A 83 -5.84 3.16 17.25
N LEU A 84 -6.87 4.01 17.31
CA LEU A 84 -7.25 4.90 16.22
C LEU A 84 -6.11 5.86 15.85
N ASN A 85 -5.53 6.53 16.86
CA ASN A 85 -4.40 7.44 16.66
C ASN A 85 -3.19 6.72 16.05
N ARG A 86 -2.88 5.49 16.52
CA ARG A 86 -1.80 4.68 15.96
C ARG A 86 -2.08 4.26 14.51
N LEU A 87 -3.32 3.91 14.19
CA LEU A 87 -3.69 3.51 12.84
C LEU A 87 -3.50 4.70 11.86
N PHE A 88 -3.97 5.89 12.20
CA PHE A 88 -3.73 7.08 11.39
C PHE A 88 -2.24 7.45 11.31
N ALA A 89 -1.51 7.34 12.41
CA ALA A 89 -0.05 7.55 12.37
C ALA A 89 0.64 6.54 11.45
N LEU A 90 0.18 5.31 11.35
CA LEU A 90 0.75 4.28 10.47
C LEU A 90 0.52 4.55 8.99
N VAL A 91 -0.60 5.13 8.62
CA VAL A 91 -0.85 5.60 7.26
C VAL A 91 0.18 6.69 6.89
N ASN A 92 0.40 7.66 7.80
CA ASN A 92 1.37 8.75 7.61
C ASN A 92 2.84 8.31 7.77
N ILE A 93 3.15 7.27 8.56
CA ILE A 93 4.54 6.74 8.74
C ILE A 93 5.06 6.09 7.45
N PHE A 94 4.20 5.67 6.55
CA PHE A 94 4.64 5.20 5.23
C PHE A 94 5.53 6.25 4.54
N GLU A 95 5.20 7.52 4.71
CA GLU A 95 6.00 8.65 4.21
C GLU A 95 7.31 8.86 4.99
N ARG A 96 7.35 8.51 6.30
CA ARG A 96 8.51 8.80 7.16
C ARG A 96 9.58 7.73 7.14
N GLU A 97 9.22 6.46 7.03
CA GLU A 97 10.20 5.35 7.12
C GLU A 97 10.94 5.08 5.80
N GLN A 98 10.39 5.50 4.66
CA GLN A 98 10.98 5.28 3.34
C GLN A 98 10.66 6.46 2.41
N PRO A 99 11.13 7.67 2.76
CA PRO A 99 10.79 8.88 2.03
C PRO A 99 11.21 8.82 0.56
N GLU A 100 12.33 8.15 0.24
CA GLU A 100 12.80 8.04 -1.14
C GLU A 100 11.84 7.24 -2.01
N PHE A 101 11.29 6.14 -1.48
CA PHE A 101 10.32 5.33 -2.23
C PHE A 101 9.01 6.07 -2.42
N VAL A 102 8.50 6.72 -1.38
CA VAL A 102 7.26 7.50 -1.45
C VAL A 102 7.45 8.68 -2.41
N GLN A 103 8.57 9.40 -2.31
CA GLN A 103 8.88 10.49 -3.23
C GLN A 103 8.97 10.01 -4.68
N MET A 104 9.53 8.83 -4.94
CA MET A 104 9.56 8.19 -6.25
C MET A 104 8.14 7.91 -6.75
N VAL A 105 7.29 7.30 -5.94
CA VAL A 105 5.88 7.01 -6.27
C VAL A 105 5.12 8.29 -6.57
N LEU A 106 5.23 9.31 -5.72
CA LEU A 106 4.59 10.61 -5.91
C LEU A 106 5.07 11.28 -7.20
N ASN A 107 6.37 11.28 -7.46
CA ASN A 107 6.92 11.86 -8.70
C ASN A 107 6.35 11.19 -9.95
N VAL A 108 6.21 9.86 -9.94
CA VAL A 108 5.62 9.10 -11.06
C VAL A 108 4.14 9.45 -11.21
N CYS A 109 3.38 9.51 -10.12
CA CYS A 109 1.96 9.86 -10.14
C CYS A 109 1.72 11.28 -10.65
N PHE A 110 2.47 12.26 -10.12
CA PHE A 110 2.27 13.67 -10.49
C PHE A 110 2.79 14.03 -11.88
N ARG A 111 3.87 13.41 -12.34
CA ARG A 111 4.42 13.67 -13.68
C ARG A 111 3.70 12.88 -14.78
N GLY A 112 3.28 11.65 -14.46
CA GLY A 112 2.64 10.74 -15.42
C GLY A 112 1.13 10.84 -15.49
N GLY A 113 0.48 11.52 -14.52
CA GLY A 113 -0.99 11.60 -14.46
C GLY A 113 -1.67 10.25 -14.21
N ASP A 114 -0.90 9.23 -13.80
CA ASP A 114 -1.43 7.87 -13.64
C ASP A 114 -2.04 7.66 -12.26
N ALA A 115 -3.37 7.81 -12.20
CA ALA A 115 -4.14 7.54 -11.00
C ALA A 115 -4.24 6.03 -10.65
N ALA A 116 -3.74 5.12 -11.50
CA ALA A 116 -3.86 3.68 -11.25
C ALA A 116 -3.01 3.24 -10.07
N LEU A 117 -1.80 3.77 -9.93
CA LEU A 117 -0.90 3.51 -8.82
C LEU A 117 -1.50 3.92 -7.47
N LEU A 118 -2.06 5.14 -7.39
CA LEU A 118 -2.74 5.63 -6.18
C LEU A 118 -3.98 4.79 -5.86
N ARG A 119 -4.77 4.42 -6.88
CA ARG A 119 -5.92 3.51 -6.70
C ARG A 119 -5.49 2.15 -6.16
N ALA A 120 -4.39 1.57 -6.65
CA ALA A 120 -3.89 0.28 -6.19
C ALA A 120 -3.49 0.34 -4.70
N ILE A 121 -2.77 1.38 -4.27
CA ILE A 121 -2.41 1.59 -2.86
C ILE A 121 -3.66 1.80 -2.00
N ARG A 122 -4.60 2.63 -2.45
CA ARG A 122 -5.89 2.87 -1.77
C ARG A 122 -6.68 1.58 -1.56
N GLU A 123 -6.80 0.75 -2.59
CA GLU A 123 -7.52 -0.53 -2.51
C GLU A 123 -6.89 -1.45 -1.45
N VAL A 124 -5.57 -1.54 -1.40
CA VAL A 124 -4.86 -2.29 -0.37
C VAL A 124 -5.13 -1.72 1.01
N THR A 125 -5.08 -0.39 1.18
CA THR A 125 -5.37 0.28 2.45
C THR A 125 -6.77 -0.06 2.95
N LEU A 126 -7.77 0.10 2.10
CA LEU A 126 -9.17 -0.19 2.45
C LEU A 126 -9.41 -1.67 2.77
N THR A 127 -8.74 -2.56 2.05
CA THR A 127 -8.88 -4.00 2.25
C THR A 127 -8.22 -4.47 3.53
N GLN A 128 -7.03 -3.97 3.85
CA GLN A 128 -6.25 -4.40 5.00
C GLN A 128 -6.64 -3.68 6.31
N LEU A 129 -6.85 -2.38 6.24
CA LEU A 129 -7.13 -1.56 7.43
C LEU A 129 -8.62 -1.31 7.69
N GLY A 130 -9.49 -1.43 6.69
CA GLY A 130 -10.92 -1.27 6.86
C GLY A 130 -11.51 -2.16 7.97
N PRO A 131 -11.28 -3.47 7.96
CA PRO A 131 -11.72 -4.37 9.03
C PRO A 131 -11.15 -4.01 10.40
N VAL A 132 -9.88 -3.59 10.46
CA VAL A 132 -9.23 -3.18 11.72
C VAL A 132 -9.87 -1.92 12.26
N MET A 133 -10.16 -0.95 11.41
CA MET A 133 -10.87 0.27 11.79
C MET A 133 -12.28 -0.03 12.33
N ASP A 134 -13.02 -0.93 11.68
CA ASP A 134 -14.33 -1.38 12.17
C ASP A 134 -14.22 -2.03 13.55
N GLU A 135 -13.21 -2.89 13.78
CA GLU A 135 -12.93 -3.50 15.09
C GLU A 135 -12.62 -2.43 16.17
N ILE A 136 -11.85 -1.40 15.82
CA ILE A 136 -11.54 -0.27 16.71
C ILE A 136 -12.81 0.51 17.06
N VAL A 137 -13.68 0.77 16.08
CA VAL A 137 -14.96 1.45 16.32
C VAL A 137 -15.84 0.63 17.26
N VAL A 138 -15.96 -0.68 17.05
CA VAL A 138 -16.70 -1.60 17.94
C VAL A 138 -16.14 -1.56 19.37
N GLN A 139 -14.81 -1.59 19.51
CA GLN A 139 -14.13 -1.49 20.80
C GLN A 139 -14.47 -0.17 21.49
N GLY A 140 -14.37 0.95 20.78
CA GLY A 140 -14.63 2.28 21.34
C GLY A 140 -16.08 2.50 21.77
N VAL A 141 -17.03 1.89 21.08
CA VAL A 141 -18.44 1.89 21.52
C VAL A 141 -18.60 1.10 22.81
N ARG A 142 -17.94 -0.05 22.95
CA ARG A 142 -17.97 -0.86 24.18
C ARG A 142 -17.29 -0.16 25.37
N GLU A 143 -16.23 0.58 25.12
CA GLU A 143 -15.51 1.38 26.12
C GLU A 143 -16.26 2.69 26.47
N GLY A 144 -17.32 3.05 25.74
CA GLY A 144 -18.03 4.31 25.91
C GLY A 144 -17.27 5.53 25.38
N THR A 145 -16.18 5.31 24.64
CA THR A 145 -15.33 6.36 24.04
C THR A 145 -15.94 6.91 22.74
N PHE A 146 -16.60 6.03 21.97
CA PHE A 146 -17.27 6.40 20.71
C PHE A 146 -18.78 6.20 20.84
N TYR A 147 -19.54 7.02 20.11
CA TYR A 147 -20.97 6.88 19.98
C TYR A 147 -21.36 6.83 18.52
N THR A 148 -21.95 5.72 18.09
CA THR A 148 -22.54 5.58 16.75
C THR A 148 -23.70 4.59 16.77
N ARG A 149 -24.72 4.86 15.96
CA ARG A 149 -25.87 3.96 15.79
C ARG A 149 -25.57 2.84 14.76
N GLN A 150 -24.58 3.05 13.90
CA GLN A 150 -24.20 2.11 12.86
C GLN A 150 -22.74 1.72 13.06
N ILE A 151 -22.49 0.44 13.36
CA ILE A 151 -21.17 -0.06 13.71
C ILE A 151 -20.45 -0.65 12.47
N GLY A 152 -21.18 -1.26 11.55
CA GLY A 152 -20.59 -1.91 10.36
C GLY A 152 -20.27 -0.93 9.24
N GLY A 153 -19.06 -1.01 8.70
CA GLY A 153 -18.61 -0.22 7.55
C GLY A 153 -18.19 1.22 7.86
N VAL A 154 -18.33 1.68 9.11
CA VAL A 154 -17.93 3.03 9.53
C VAL A 154 -16.41 3.20 9.37
N GLY A 155 -15.64 2.18 9.72
CA GLY A 155 -14.20 2.22 9.59
C GLY A 155 -13.73 2.41 8.14
N ARG A 156 -14.35 1.69 7.22
CA ARG A 156 -14.07 1.85 5.78
C ARG A 156 -14.41 3.25 5.28
N LEU A 157 -15.55 3.81 5.70
CA LEU A 157 -15.95 5.17 5.35
C LEU A 157 -14.97 6.22 5.89
N LEU A 158 -14.50 6.07 7.13
CA LEU A 158 -13.50 6.97 7.73
C LEU A 158 -12.17 6.93 6.95
N LEU A 159 -11.71 5.77 6.53
CA LEU A 159 -10.50 5.64 5.71
C LEU A 159 -10.69 6.25 4.31
N MET A 160 -11.88 6.10 3.70
CA MET A 160 -12.17 6.73 2.41
C MET A 160 -12.14 8.26 2.53
N LEU A 161 -12.77 8.83 3.57
CA LEU A 161 -12.76 10.27 3.82
C LEU A 161 -11.36 10.81 4.10
N ALA A 162 -10.52 10.07 4.84
CA ALA A 162 -9.13 10.46 5.10
C ALA A 162 -8.34 10.59 3.78
N HIS A 163 -8.47 9.62 2.89
CA HIS A 163 -7.83 9.68 1.57
C HIS A 163 -8.35 10.82 0.70
N ASP A 164 -9.67 11.10 0.71
CA ASP A 164 -10.24 12.18 -0.09
C ASP A 164 -9.78 13.55 0.40
N ILE A 165 -9.58 13.73 1.72
CA ILE A 165 -9.04 14.97 2.32
C ILE A 165 -7.56 15.15 1.91
N GLU A 166 -6.76 14.08 1.92
CA GLU A 166 -5.35 14.13 1.49
C GLU A 166 -5.23 14.47 0.00
N ASP A 167 -6.06 13.87 -0.85
CA ASP A 167 -6.11 14.16 -2.29
C ASP A 167 -6.51 15.62 -2.58
N GLU A 168 -7.41 16.21 -1.78
CA GLU A 168 -7.80 17.61 -1.92
C GLU A 168 -6.73 18.58 -1.40
N ALA A 169 -6.02 18.23 -0.31
CA ALA A 169 -4.94 19.04 0.23
C ALA A 169 -3.68 19.05 -0.65
N ALA A 170 -3.53 18.06 -1.54
CA ALA A 170 -2.41 17.92 -2.47
C ALA A 170 -2.60 18.65 -3.81
N ARG A 171 -3.80 19.22 -4.06
CA ARG A 171 -4.13 20.03 -5.25
C ARG A 171 -3.81 21.49 -5.05
#